data_03151ad3fe497c66345a4341e26fbb54
#
_entry.id   03151ad3fe497c66345a4341e26fbb54
#
_cell.length_a   1.000
_cell.length_b   1.000
_cell.length_c   1.000
_cell.angle_alpha   90.00
_cell.angle_beta   90.00
_cell.angle_gamma   90.00
#
_symmetry.space_group_name_H-M   'P 1'
#
loop_
_entity.id
_entity.type
_entity.pdbx_description
1 polymer ?
#
loop_
_entity_poly.entity_id
_entity_poly.type
_entity_poly.pdbx_seq_one_letter_code
_entity_poly.pdbx_strand_id
1 'polypeptide(L)'
;MRAYLCESTEISIGGLGLRFEVQGKDQTLPAFIIRHSQGVSGFINRCAHRELELDWSAGHFFDADGKRIVCATHGALYDPSDGACTSGPCRGQSLTVLAIQETDEKIYLVDPVYWLK
;
A
#
# COMPACT_ATOMS: atom_id res chain seq x y z
N MET A 1 1.76 5.10 -19.25
CA MET A 1 2.01 3.65 -19.39
C MET A 1 1.50 2.92 -18.15
N ARG A 2 0.97 1.73 -18.31
CA ARG A 2 0.40 0.98 -17.19
C ARG A 2 0.93 -0.45 -17.15
N ALA A 3 1.11 -0.96 -15.91
CA ALA A 3 1.59 -2.32 -15.70
C ALA A 3 0.53 -3.10 -14.91
N TYR A 4 0.14 -4.24 -15.45
CA TYR A 4 -0.86 -5.09 -14.84
C TYR A 4 -0.36 -5.68 -13.52
N LEU A 5 -1.18 -5.58 -12.47
CA LEU A 5 -0.85 -6.14 -11.15
C LEU A 5 -1.67 -7.40 -10.85
N CYS A 6 -2.99 -7.30 -10.96
CA CYS A 6 -3.87 -8.43 -10.64
C CYS A 6 -5.29 -8.14 -11.09
N GLU A 7 -6.17 -9.14 -10.94
CA GLU A 7 -7.61 -8.98 -11.16
C GLU A 7 -8.23 -8.29 -9.95
N SER A 8 -9.28 -7.51 -10.19
CA SER A 8 -9.99 -6.80 -9.12
C SER A 8 -10.48 -7.72 -8.01
N THR A 9 -10.89 -8.94 -8.37
CA THR A 9 -11.44 -9.91 -7.41
C THR A 9 -10.39 -10.48 -6.46
N GLU A 10 -9.10 -10.28 -6.73
CA GLU A 10 -8.04 -10.81 -5.86
C GLU A 10 -7.83 -9.98 -4.60
N ILE A 11 -8.37 -8.76 -4.54
CA ILE A 11 -8.17 -7.84 -3.42
C ILE A 11 -9.51 -7.50 -2.80
N SER A 12 -9.75 -7.93 -1.57
CA SER A 12 -11.00 -7.69 -0.83
C SER A 12 -10.86 -6.52 0.14
N ILE A 13 -11.98 -5.84 0.40
CA ILE A 13 -12.02 -4.72 1.35
C ILE A 13 -11.58 -5.22 2.74
N GLY A 14 -10.55 -4.57 3.29
CA GLY A 14 -10.02 -4.91 4.61
C GLY A 14 -9.30 -6.25 4.67
N GLY A 15 -9.13 -6.92 3.53
CA GLY A 15 -8.49 -8.22 3.45
C GLY A 15 -7.00 -8.14 3.19
N LEU A 16 -6.44 -9.25 2.75
CA LEU A 16 -5.01 -9.32 2.44
C LEU A 16 -4.66 -8.40 1.29
N GLY A 17 -3.54 -7.69 1.42
CA GLY A 17 -2.98 -6.90 0.35
C GLY A 17 -2.13 -7.75 -0.59
N LEU A 18 -1.90 -7.24 -1.78
CA LEU A 18 -0.99 -7.85 -2.73
C LEU A 18 0.36 -7.15 -2.63
N ARG A 19 1.41 -7.91 -2.39
CA ARG A 19 2.78 -7.41 -2.34
C ARG A 19 3.43 -7.54 -3.72
N PHE A 20 4.20 -6.54 -4.08
CA PHE A 20 4.98 -6.57 -5.32
C PHE A 20 6.20 -5.67 -5.14
N GLU A 21 7.06 -5.62 -6.15
CA GLU A 21 8.23 -4.75 -6.11
C GLU A 21 8.15 -3.72 -7.23
N VAL A 22 8.62 -2.51 -6.93
CA VAL A 22 8.73 -1.45 -7.92
C VAL A 22 10.17 -1.03 -8.05
N GLN A 23 10.51 -0.54 -9.23
CA GLN A 23 11.83 -0.01 -9.54
C GLN A 23 11.74 1.50 -9.63
N GLY A 24 12.54 2.18 -8.85
CA GLY A 24 12.76 3.61 -8.99
C GLY A 24 14.07 3.87 -9.72
N LYS A 25 14.50 5.13 -9.74
CA LYS A 25 15.71 5.53 -10.46
C LYS A 25 16.94 4.74 -10.02
N ASP A 26 17.14 4.59 -8.72
CA ASP A 26 18.36 4.01 -8.18
C ASP A 26 18.13 2.82 -7.25
N GLN A 27 16.89 2.36 -7.11
CA GLN A 27 16.60 1.32 -6.13
C GLN A 27 15.33 0.56 -6.45
N THR A 28 15.28 -0.67 -5.96
CA THR A 28 14.08 -1.50 -5.95
C THR A 28 13.46 -1.39 -4.58
N LEU A 29 12.15 -1.19 -4.51
CA LEU A 29 11.43 -1.04 -3.25
C LEU A 29 10.25 -1.99 -3.18
N PRO A 30 9.96 -2.52 -1.98
CA PRO A 30 8.75 -3.29 -1.78
C PRO A 30 7.54 -2.37 -1.82
N ALA A 31 6.44 -2.87 -2.35
CA ALA A 31 5.20 -2.12 -2.49
C ALA A 31 4.02 -3.04 -2.24
N PHE A 32 2.85 -2.45 -2.10
CA PHE A 32 1.62 -3.22 -1.93
C PHE A 32 0.41 -2.42 -2.39
N ILE A 33 -0.66 -3.16 -2.67
CA ILE A 33 -1.99 -2.58 -2.87
C ILE A 33 -2.95 -3.23 -1.88
N ILE A 34 -3.93 -2.45 -1.45
CA ILE A 34 -5.02 -2.90 -0.58
C ILE A 34 -6.33 -2.30 -1.08
N ARG A 35 -7.44 -2.89 -0.69
CA ARG A 35 -8.77 -2.36 -1.00
C ARG A 35 -9.42 -1.85 0.28
N HIS A 36 -9.98 -0.65 0.19
CA HIS A 36 -10.75 -0.01 1.26
C HIS A 36 -12.12 0.38 0.72
N SER A 37 -12.94 1.00 1.54
CA SER A 37 -14.33 1.31 1.18
C SER A 37 -14.46 2.22 -0.04
N GLN A 38 -13.42 2.95 -0.41
CA GLN A 38 -13.45 3.90 -1.53
C GLN A 38 -12.69 3.41 -2.76
N GLY A 39 -12.10 2.23 -2.71
CA GLY A 39 -11.38 1.66 -3.85
C GLY A 39 -10.06 1.01 -3.47
N VAL A 40 -9.14 0.98 -4.43
CA VAL A 40 -7.82 0.37 -4.26
C VAL A 40 -6.77 1.47 -4.13
N SER A 41 -5.86 1.31 -3.17
CA SER A 41 -4.72 2.22 -2.99
C SER A 41 -3.43 1.43 -3.02
N GLY A 42 -2.36 2.06 -3.49
CA GLY A 42 -1.04 1.46 -3.51
C GLY A 42 -0.03 2.35 -2.81
N PHE A 43 0.93 1.72 -2.15
CA PHE A 43 1.95 2.42 -1.37
C PHE A 43 3.28 1.68 -1.44
N ILE A 44 4.35 2.41 -1.21
CA ILE A 44 5.65 1.80 -0.91
C ILE A 44 5.52 1.14 0.47
N ASN A 45 5.98 -0.09 0.59
CA ASN A 45 5.89 -0.87 1.84
C ASN A 45 7.02 -0.48 2.79
N ARG A 46 6.90 0.72 3.33
CA ARG A 46 7.89 1.27 4.24
C ARG A 46 7.18 2.18 5.24
N CYS A 47 7.33 1.89 6.52
CA CYS A 47 6.77 2.71 7.57
C CYS A 47 7.35 4.13 7.49
N ALA A 48 6.48 5.16 7.56
CA ALA A 48 6.94 6.55 7.51
C ALA A 48 7.84 6.92 8.67
N HIS A 49 7.70 6.24 9.80
CA HIS A 49 8.49 6.46 11.00
C HIS A 49 9.87 5.79 10.90
N ARG A 50 9.93 4.62 10.29
CA ARG A 50 11.18 3.85 10.14
C ARG A 50 11.19 3.10 8.83
N GLU A 51 12.38 2.75 8.34
CA GLU A 51 12.56 2.02 7.10
C GLU A 51 12.30 0.52 7.27
N LEU A 52 11.11 0.18 7.75
CA LEU A 52 10.67 -1.18 7.99
C LEU A 52 9.39 -1.45 7.19
N GLU A 53 9.24 -2.69 6.73
CA GLU A 53 8.01 -3.09 6.08
C GLU A 53 6.87 -3.08 7.10
N LEU A 54 5.67 -2.76 6.63
CA LEU A 54 4.50 -2.60 7.51
C LEU A 54 3.94 -3.94 7.98
N ASP A 55 3.91 -4.94 7.08
CA ASP A 55 3.26 -6.21 7.37
C ASP A 55 4.17 -7.17 8.12
N TRP A 56 3.72 -7.57 9.31
CA TRP A 56 4.41 -8.61 10.11
C TRP A 56 4.25 -9.99 9.49
N SER A 57 3.19 -10.19 8.71
CA SER A 57 2.93 -11.41 7.96
C SER A 57 2.50 -10.98 6.56
N ALA A 58 3.06 -11.62 5.54
CA ALA A 58 2.87 -11.19 4.16
C ALA A 58 1.39 -10.91 3.82
N GLY A 59 1.10 -9.70 3.39
CA GLY A 59 -0.23 -9.27 3.01
C GLY A 59 -1.12 -8.74 4.13
N HIS A 60 -0.68 -8.83 5.39
CA HIS A 60 -1.47 -8.40 6.55
C HIS A 60 -1.17 -6.93 6.87
N PHE A 61 -1.83 -6.02 6.16
CA PHE A 61 -1.61 -4.58 6.30
C PHE A 61 -2.63 -3.89 7.19
N PHE A 62 -3.82 -4.47 7.34
CA PHE A 62 -4.91 -3.83 8.09
C PHE A 62 -4.86 -4.18 9.57
N ASP A 63 -5.40 -3.25 10.38
CA ASP A 63 -5.63 -3.49 11.81
C ASP A 63 -6.80 -4.49 11.99
N ALA A 64 -7.10 -4.81 13.25
CA ALA A 64 -8.13 -5.79 13.56
C ALA A 64 -9.51 -5.43 13.01
N ASP A 65 -9.80 -4.13 12.88
CA ASP A 65 -11.08 -3.64 12.35
C ASP A 65 -11.11 -3.63 10.82
N GLY A 66 -9.98 -3.82 10.17
CA GLY A 66 -9.89 -3.75 8.71
C GLY A 66 -10.07 -2.35 8.13
N LYS A 67 -9.89 -1.31 8.94
CA LYS A 67 -10.16 0.07 8.55
C LYS A 67 -8.94 0.96 8.40
N ARG A 68 -7.83 0.59 9.04
CA ARG A 68 -6.59 1.36 9.01
C ARG A 68 -5.43 0.45 8.65
N ILE A 69 -4.45 1.01 7.92
CA ILE A 69 -3.18 0.32 7.73
C ILE A 69 -2.37 0.47 9.02
N VAL A 70 -1.76 -0.61 9.48
CA VAL A 70 -0.99 -0.61 10.71
C VAL A 70 0.46 -1.02 10.44
N CYS A 71 1.39 -0.28 11.05
CA CYS A 71 2.78 -0.72 11.12
C CYS A 71 2.91 -1.69 12.29
N ALA A 72 3.16 -2.95 12.01
CA ALA A 72 3.16 -4.00 13.02
C ALA A 72 4.22 -3.80 14.12
N THR A 73 5.31 -3.10 13.79
CA THR A 73 6.41 -2.91 14.74
C THR A 73 6.11 -1.88 15.81
N HIS A 74 5.48 -0.76 15.45
CA HIS A 74 5.29 0.37 16.37
C HIS A 74 3.83 0.80 16.52
N GLY A 75 2.90 0.13 15.87
CA GLY A 75 1.48 0.45 16.00
C GLY A 75 1.04 1.75 15.33
N ALA A 76 1.87 2.34 14.48
CA ALA A 76 1.48 3.51 13.71
C ALA A 76 0.30 3.15 12.81
N LEU A 77 -0.71 4.03 12.74
CA LEU A 77 -1.91 3.80 11.92
C LEU A 77 -1.98 4.82 10.79
N TYR A 78 -2.38 4.36 9.62
CA TYR A 78 -2.47 5.18 8.42
C TYR A 78 -3.85 5.04 7.77
N ASP A 79 -4.32 6.12 7.17
CA ASP A 79 -5.55 6.10 6.39
C ASP A 79 -5.30 5.34 5.09
N PRO A 80 -6.06 4.29 4.78
CA PRO A 80 -5.81 3.51 3.58
C PRO A 80 -6.14 4.22 2.26
N SER A 81 -6.85 5.34 2.32
CA SER A 81 -7.19 6.08 1.09
C SER A 81 -6.04 6.97 0.61
N ASP A 82 -5.25 7.54 1.52
CA ASP A 82 -4.19 8.48 1.17
C ASP A 82 -2.86 8.23 1.85
N GLY A 83 -2.79 7.28 2.78
CA GLY A 83 -1.56 6.93 3.48
C GLY A 83 -1.17 7.89 4.59
N ALA A 84 -2.01 8.87 4.94
CA ALA A 84 -1.69 9.82 6.00
C ALA A 84 -1.70 9.15 7.36
N CYS A 85 -0.72 9.46 8.20
CA CYS A 85 -0.67 8.95 9.56
C CYS A 85 -1.84 9.51 10.38
N THR A 86 -2.61 8.61 10.99
CA THR A 86 -3.75 8.99 11.82
C THR A 86 -3.47 8.83 13.31
N SER A 87 -2.47 8.03 13.69
CA SER A 87 -2.16 7.77 15.08
C SER A 87 -0.77 7.15 15.20
N GLY A 88 -0.12 7.38 16.34
CA GLY A 88 1.16 6.79 16.66
C GLY A 88 2.34 7.68 16.33
N PRO A 89 3.57 7.09 16.29
CA PRO A 89 4.79 7.89 16.14
C PRO A 89 4.99 8.52 14.76
N CYS A 90 4.12 8.23 13.80
CA CYS A 90 4.21 8.76 12.45
C CYS A 90 3.47 10.10 12.25
N ARG A 91 3.02 10.74 13.30
CA ARG A 91 2.26 11.99 13.20
C ARG A 91 2.92 13.01 12.29
N GLY A 92 2.13 13.59 11.38
CA GLY A 92 2.62 14.57 10.42
C GLY A 92 3.31 13.95 9.22
N GLN A 93 3.36 12.62 9.15
CA GLN A 93 3.98 11.90 8.05
C GLN A 93 2.94 11.08 7.29
N SER A 94 3.34 10.53 6.16
CA SER A 94 2.47 9.67 5.38
C SER A 94 3.29 8.61 4.66
N LEU A 95 2.62 7.53 4.25
CA LEU A 95 3.22 6.54 3.36
C LEU A 95 3.43 7.18 1.98
N THR A 96 4.40 6.68 1.23
CA THR A 96 4.59 7.10 -0.15
C THR A 96 3.51 6.46 -1.02
N VAL A 97 2.69 7.29 -1.66
CA VAL A 97 1.56 6.85 -2.49
C VAL A 97 2.05 6.46 -3.87
N LEU A 98 1.54 5.35 -4.39
CA LEU A 98 1.72 4.95 -5.78
C LEU A 98 0.41 5.16 -6.53
N ALA A 99 0.50 5.62 -7.76
CA ALA A 99 -0.68 5.81 -8.60
C ALA A 99 -1.18 4.46 -9.11
N ILE A 100 -2.42 4.13 -8.76
CA ILE A 100 -3.06 2.86 -9.10
C ILE A 100 -4.32 3.16 -9.91
N GLN A 101 -4.56 2.35 -10.93
CA GLN A 101 -5.78 2.44 -11.74
C GLN A 101 -6.51 1.10 -11.69
N GLU A 102 -7.79 1.15 -11.37
CA GLU A 102 -8.67 -0.02 -11.47
C GLU A 102 -9.67 0.23 -12.59
N THR A 103 -9.62 -0.62 -13.61
CA THR A 103 -10.50 -0.50 -14.77
C THR A 103 -10.69 -1.88 -15.40
N ASP A 104 -11.88 -2.12 -15.97
CA ASP A 104 -12.21 -3.40 -16.62
C ASP A 104 -11.92 -4.61 -15.74
N GLU A 105 -12.20 -4.49 -14.44
CA GLU A 105 -12.03 -5.55 -13.45
C GLU A 105 -10.56 -5.96 -13.27
N LYS A 106 -9.64 -5.04 -13.58
CA LYS A 106 -8.18 -5.26 -13.44
C LYS A 106 -7.55 -4.08 -12.74
N ILE A 107 -6.44 -4.34 -12.08
CA ILE A 107 -5.69 -3.34 -11.31
C ILE A 107 -4.32 -3.15 -11.94
N TYR A 108 -3.94 -1.90 -12.18
CA TYR A 108 -2.70 -1.52 -12.84
C TYR A 108 -1.91 -0.51 -12.02
N LEU A 109 -0.59 -0.62 -12.11
CA LEU A 109 0.31 0.43 -11.62
C LEU A 109 0.48 1.44 -12.75
N VAL A 110 0.18 2.71 -12.46
CA VAL A 110 0.27 3.81 -13.44
C VAL A 110 1.14 4.96 -12.93
N ASP A 111 2.03 4.67 -12.00
CA ASP A 111 2.83 5.68 -11.33
C ASP A 111 3.84 6.32 -12.27
N PRO A 112 4.03 7.67 -12.20
CA PRO A 112 4.98 8.36 -13.09
C PRO A 112 6.45 8.21 -12.66
N VAL A 113 6.71 7.82 -11.41
CA VAL A 113 8.07 7.75 -10.84
C VAL A 113 8.56 6.33 -10.71
N TYR A 114 7.69 5.41 -10.30
CA TYR A 114 8.04 4.01 -10.06
C TYR A 114 7.36 3.12 -11.08
N TRP A 115 8.07 2.09 -11.54
CA TRP A 115 7.51 1.12 -12.47
C TRP A 115 7.62 -0.29 -11.90
N LEU A 116 6.80 -1.19 -12.40
CA LEU A 116 6.77 -2.57 -11.93
C LEU A 116 8.08 -3.26 -12.30
N LYS A 117 8.67 -3.89 -11.31
CA LYS A 117 9.91 -4.62 -11.50
C LYS A 117 9.65 -5.98 -12.13
#